data_6978000eee3b120a5b9844c8da010926
#
_entry.id   6978000eee3b120a5b9844c8da010926
#
_cell.length_a   1.000
_cell.length_b   1.000
_cell.length_c   1.000
_cell.angle_alpha   90.00
_cell.angle_beta   90.00
_cell.angle_gamma   90.00
#
_symmetry.space_group_name_H-M   'P 1'
#
loop_
_entity.id
_entity.type
_entity.pdbx_description
1 polymer ?
#
loop_
_entity_poly.entity_id
_entity_poly.type
_entity_poly.pdbx_seq_one_letter_code
_entity_poly.pdbx_strand_id
1 'polypeptide(L)'
;MKREDFRFFHKLRVRWAEVDMQKIVFNAHYLMYFDTAVADYWRALAMPYEEGMRQLQGDVYVKKATVEFHASARIDDRLEVAVKCARIGKSSMQFLGAIFRGEELLIHCELVYVFADPATQTSRPVPPLLREMLTGYESGEPMLQVKTGSWTELGEDASRLRTEVFVNEQRIPADLEWDEADAGALHAVAYNRLGQAVATGRLLPAEDGTCQIGRMAVHQVLRGRGFGEQVLRALAAEA
;
A
#
# COMPACT_ATOMS: atom_id res chain seq x y z
N MET A 1 -24.84 -3.07 -3.21
CA MET A 1 -23.50 -3.50 -2.78
C MET A 1 -23.52 -3.88 -1.31
N LYS A 2 -22.84 -4.97 -0.96
CA LYS A 2 -22.71 -5.45 0.41
C LYS A 2 -21.26 -5.38 0.85
N ARG A 3 -20.98 -5.42 2.17
CA ARG A 3 -19.61 -5.44 2.69
C ARG A 3 -18.78 -6.60 2.14
N GLU A 4 -19.37 -7.78 2.03
CA GLU A 4 -18.73 -9.00 1.51
C GLU A 4 -18.24 -8.90 0.05
N ASP A 5 -18.73 -7.90 -0.69
CA ASP A 5 -18.28 -7.63 -2.06
C ASP A 5 -16.88 -7.00 -2.12
N PHE A 6 -16.34 -6.57 -0.97
CA PHE A 6 -15.08 -5.83 -0.87
C PHE A 6 -14.07 -6.54 0.01
N ARG A 7 -12.82 -6.47 -0.40
CA ARG A 7 -11.67 -6.98 0.35
C ARG A 7 -10.93 -5.88 1.11
N PHE A 8 -10.98 -4.65 0.62
CA PHE A 8 -10.26 -3.52 1.17
C PHE A 8 -11.21 -2.51 1.83
N PHE A 9 -10.80 -2.03 3.02
CA PHE A 9 -11.51 -1.03 3.79
C PHE A 9 -10.52 -0.03 4.39
N HIS A 10 -10.73 1.25 4.12
CA HIS A 10 -10.11 2.36 4.83
C HIS A 10 -11.03 2.81 5.96
N LYS A 11 -10.51 2.89 7.19
CA LYS A 11 -11.28 3.29 8.37
C LYS A 11 -11.02 4.74 8.72
N LEU A 12 -12.07 5.50 8.94
CA LEU A 12 -11.98 6.88 9.38
C LEU A 12 -13.05 7.21 10.41
N ARG A 13 -12.86 8.33 11.12
CA ARG A 13 -13.88 8.98 11.94
C ARG A 13 -14.22 10.33 11.31
N VAL A 14 -15.50 10.64 11.16
CA VAL A 14 -15.97 11.93 10.67
C VAL A 14 -15.51 13.04 11.60
N ARG A 15 -14.82 14.04 11.05
CA ARG A 15 -14.26 15.18 11.77
C ARG A 15 -15.24 16.34 11.79
N TRP A 16 -15.10 17.21 12.79
CA TRP A 16 -15.94 18.41 12.93
C TRP A 16 -15.92 19.31 11.67
N ALA A 17 -14.78 19.46 11.04
CA ALA A 17 -14.63 20.28 9.83
C ALA A 17 -15.32 19.71 8.57
N GLU A 18 -15.85 18.50 8.62
CA GLU A 18 -16.45 17.80 7.48
C GLU A 18 -17.98 17.89 7.46
N VAL A 19 -18.60 18.42 8.53
CA VAL A 19 -20.06 18.56 8.62
C VAL A 19 -20.50 19.96 8.22
N ASP A 20 -21.66 20.04 7.56
CA ASP A 20 -22.28 21.28 7.13
C ASP A 20 -23.31 21.81 8.15
N MET A 21 -24.03 22.86 7.76
CA MET A 21 -25.08 23.44 8.60
C MET A 21 -26.26 22.50 8.87
N GLN A 22 -26.44 21.44 8.08
CA GLN A 22 -27.44 20.39 8.31
C GLN A 22 -26.97 19.35 9.33
N LYS A 23 -25.73 19.50 9.86
CA LYS A 23 -25.06 18.60 10.82
C LYS A 23 -24.82 17.19 10.26
N ILE A 24 -24.67 17.09 8.94
CA ILE A 24 -24.29 15.89 8.21
C ILE A 24 -23.01 16.16 7.42
N VAL A 25 -22.31 15.12 7.00
CA VAL A 25 -21.13 15.26 6.17
C VAL A 25 -21.50 15.98 4.86
N PHE A 26 -20.79 17.08 4.57
CA PHE A 26 -20.97 17.81 3.33
C PHE A 26 -20.63 16.92 2.13
N ASN A 27 -21.48 16.92 1.11
CA ASN A 27 -21.46 15.94 0.05
C ASN A 27 -20.11 15.80 -0.69
N ALA A 28 -19.35 16.88 -0.83
CA ALA A 28 -18.04 16.86 -1.48
C ALA A 28 -16.98 16.05 -0.68
N HIS A 29 -17.13 15.95 0.66
CA HIS A 29 -16.19 15.18 1.47
C HIS A 29 -16.24 13.67 1.21
N TYR A 30 -17.35 13.15 0.72
CA TYR A 30 -17.40 11.73 0.36
C TYR A 30 -16.45 11.37 -0.78
N LEU A 31 -16.26 12.26 -1.78
CA LEU A 31 -15.23 12.05 -2.81
C LEU A 31 -13.83 12.11 -2.22
N MET A 32 -13.55 13.01 -1.28
CA MET A 32 -12.27 13.07 -0.56
C MET A 32 -12.02 11.79 0.25
N TYR A 33 -13.07 11.21 0.86
CA TYR A 33 -12.95 9.93 1.55
C TYR A 33 -12.58 8.78 0.58
N PHE A 34 -13.18 8.75 -0.60
CA PHE A 34 -12.81 7.79 -1.64
C PHE A 34 -11.39 7.99 -2.15
N ASP A 35 -10.95 9.22 -2.39
CA ASP A 35 -9.57 9.53 -2.79
C ASP A 35 -8.56 9.05 -1.75
N THR A 36 -8.84 9.31 -0.47
CA THR A 36 -8.01 8.82 0.65
C THR A 36 -7.98 7.29 0.69
N ALA A 37 -9.14 6.65 0.48
CA ALA A 37 -9.23 5.19 0.46
C ALA A 37 -8.50 4.60 -0.75
N VAL A 38 -8.55 5.23 -1.92
CA VAL A 38 -7.78 4.81 -3.10
C VAL A 38 -6.27 4.93 -2.86
N ALA A 39 -5.82 6.02 -2.22
CA ALA A 39 -4.41 6.16 -1.84
C ALA A 39 -3.97 5.04 -0.87
N ASP A 40 -4.83 4.64 0.05
CA ASP A 40 -4.60 3.52 0.96
C ASP A 40 -4.70 2.16 0.27
N TYR A 41 -5.53 2.03 -0.75
CA TYR A 41 -5.63 0.83 -1.57
C TYR A 41 -4.31 0.52 -2.29
N TRP A 42 -3.63 1.54 -2.85
CA TRP A 42 -2.28 1.36 -3.42
C TRP A 42 -1.27 0.86 -2.37
N ARG A 43 -1.35 1.35 -1.14
CA ARG A 43 -0.50 0.84 -0.03
C ARG A 43 -0.84 -0.60 0.34
N ALA A 44 -2.12 -1.01 0.25
CA ALA A 44 -2.52 -2.40 0.48
C ALA A 44 -1.99 -3.35 -0.59
N LEU A 45 -1.73 -2.85 -1.81
CA LEU A 45 -1.03 -3.56 -2.88
C LEU A 45 0.50 -3.61 -2.66
N ALA A 46 1.00 -3.16 -1.51
CA ALA A 46 2.44 -3.00 -1.22
C ALA A 46 3.17 -2.12 -2.24
N MET A 47 2.48 -1.18 -2.85
CA MET A 47 3.04 -0.30 -3.87
C MET A 47 3.27 1.11 -3.29
N PRO A 48 4.52 1.56 -3.13
CA PRO A 48 4.85 2.97 -2.98
C PRO A 48 4.40 3.69 -4.26
N TYR A 49 3.35 4.51 -4.17
CA TYR A 49 2.64 5.00 -5.35
C TYR A 49 3.55 5.74 -6.33
N GLU A 50 4.34 6.67 -5.83
CA GLU A 50 5.18 7.53 -6.67
C GLU A 50 6.27 6.73 -7.41
N GLU A 51 6.97 5.82 -6.70
CA GLU A 51 7.98 4.96 -7.31
C GLU A 51 7.38 3.92 -8.23
N GLY A 52 6.24 3.35 -7.84
CA GLY A 52 5.49 2.40 -8.66
C GLY A 52 5.03 3.01 -9.97
N MET A 53 4.43 4.20 -9.95
CA MET A 53 3.99 4.89 -11.15
C MET A 53 5.16 5.35 -12.03
N ARG A 54 6.27 5.77 -11.43
CA ARG A 54 7.51 6.09 -12.14
C ARG A 54 8.06 4.86 -12.89
N GLN A 55 8.11 3.70 -12.23
CA GLN A 55 8.54 2.43 -12.84
C GLN A 55 7.60 2.00 -13.98
N LEU A 56 6.30 2.22 -13.83
CA LEU A 56 5.28 1.94 -14.84
C LEU A 56 5.25 2.98 -15.96
N GLN A 57 6.03 4.06 -15.83
CA GLN A 57 6.14 5.15 -16.81
C GLN A 57 4.79 5.82 -17.14
N GLY A 58 3.97 6.05 -16.13
CA GLY A 58 2.67 6.68 -16.28
C GLY A 58 2.05 7.02 -14.95
N ASP A 59 0.83 7.55 -14.99
CA ASP A 59 0.07 7.87 -13.79
C ASP A 59 -1.43 7.64 -14.03
N VAL A 60 -2.24 7.68 -12.96
CA VAL A 60 -3.68 7.45 -13.04
C VAL A 60 -4.44 8.73 -12.72
N TYR A 61 -5.38 9.07 -13.59
CA TYR A 61 -6.18 10.29 -13.49
C TYR A 61 -7.66 9.96 -13.45
N VAL A 62 -8.39 10.59 -12.53
CA VAL A 62 -9.86 10.45 -12.46
C VAL A 62 -10.45 11.05 -13.73
N LYS A 63 -11.22 10.26 -14.47
CA LYS A 63 -11.97 10.68 -15.65
C LYS A 63 -13.44 10.90 -15.36
N LYS A 64 -14.01 10.09 -14.45
CA LYS A 64 -15.42 10.15 -14.07
C LYS A 64 -15.56 9.71 -12.61
N ALA A 65 -16.44 10.40 -11.89
CA ALA A 65 -16.93 9.98 -10.59
C ALA A 65 -18.47 10.04 -10.61
N THR A 66 -19.13 8.98 -10.17
CA THR A 66 -20.57 8.93 -9.94
C THR A 66 -20.82 8.54 -8.51
N VAL A 67 -21.57 9.34 -7.77
CA VAL A 67 -21.84 9.13 -6.34
C VAL A 67 -23.34 9.08 -6.11
N GLU A 68 -23.79 8.04 -5.40
CA GLU A 68 -25.17 7.87 -4.96
C GLU A 68 -25.22 7.94 -3.45
N PHE A 69 -26.15 8.75 -2.94
CA PHE A 69 -26.32 9.01 -1.51
C PHE A 69 -27.56 8.29 -1.00
N HIS A 70 -27.39 7.29 -0.15
CA HIS A 70 -28.47 6.49 0.45
C HIS A 70 -28.80 6.98 1.86
N ALA A 71 -27.76 7.32 2.65
CA ALA A 71 -27.89 7.89 3.98
C ALA A 71 -26.73 8.83 4.28
N SER A 72 -26.91 9.69 5.29
CA SER A 72 -25.91 10.68 5.68
C SER A 72 -25.08 10.23 6.86
N ALA A 73 -23.78 10.46 6.80
CA ALA A 73 -22.90 10.36 7.95
C ALA A 73 -22.96 11.66 8.78
N ARG A 74 -22.65 11.54 10.07
CA ARG A 74 -22.65 12.63 11.05
C ARG A 74 -21.31 12.72 11.75
N ILE A 75 -21.09 13.82 12.48
CA ILE A 75 -19.90 14.00 13.31
C ILE A 75 -19.68 12.77 14.22
N ASP A 76 -18.42 12.38 14.37
CA ASP A 76 -17.96 11.22 15.16
C ASP A 76 -18.37 9.84 14.65
N ASP A 77 -19.16 9.73 13.57
CA ASP A 77 -19.41 8.44 12.94
C ASP A 77 -18.08 7.76 12.58
N ARG A 78 -17.99 6.47 12.88
CA ARG A 78 -16.90 5.61 12.40
C ARG A 78 -17.32 4.98 11.09
N LEU A 79 -16.61 5.34 10.04
CA LEU A 79 -16.92 4.90 8.68
C LEU A 79 -15.85 3.94 8.18
N GLU A 80 -16.28 3.04 7.32
CA GLU A 80 -15.43 2.16 6.54
C GLU A 80 -15.66 2.44 5.06
N VAL A 81 -14.62 2.94 4.41
CA VAL A 81 -14.63 3.26 2.98
C VAL A 81 -14.02 2.08 2.23
N ALA A 82 -14.87 1.32 1.59
CA ALA A 82 -14.50 0.17 0.79
C ALA A 82 -14.19 0.59 -0.65
N VAL A 83 -13.17 -0.01 -1.25
CA VAL A 83 -12.78 0.20 -2.64
C VAL A 83 -12.35 -1.12 -3.26
N LYS A 84 -12.74 -1.36 -4.51
CA LYS A 84 -12.23 -2.46 -5.32
C LYS A 84 -12.06 -2.08 -6.77
N CYS A 85 -11.06 -2.64 -7.45
CA CYS A 85 -10.90 -2.56 -8.88
C CYS A 85 -11.82 -3.58 -9.56
N ALA A 86 -12.96 -3.13 -10.08
CA ALA A 86 -13.98 -4.02 -10.64
C ALA A 86 -13.74 -4.40 -12.10
N ARG A 87 -13.09 -3.53 -12.88
CA ARG A 87 -12.84 -3.76 -14.31
C ARG A 87 -11.63 -2.98 -14.78
N ILE A 88 -10.83 -3.62 -15.63
CA ILE A 88 -9.68 -2.98 -16.29
C ILE A 88 -9.87 -3.09 -17.81
N GLY A 89 -10.04 -1.94 -18.45
CA GLY A 89 -10.12 -1.79 -19.90
C GLY A 89 -8.75 -1.68 -20.56
N LYS A 90 -8.67 -1.11 -21.77
CA LYS A 90 -7.39 -0.89 -22.46
C LYS A 90 -6.54 0.15 -21.72
N SER A 91 -7.08 1.32 -21.46
CA SER A 91 -6.41 2.44 -20.77
C SER A 91 -7.16 2.91 -19.53
N SER A 92 -8.32 2.34 -19.20
CA SER A 92 -9.15 2.75 -18.07
C SER A 92 -9.30 1.63 -17.04
N MET A 93 -9.51 2.04 -15.79
CA MET A 93 -9.80 1.17 -14.67
C MET A 93 -11.05 1.70 -13.97
N GLN A 94 -12.01 0.83 -13.74
CA GLN A 94 -13.25 1.13 -13.02
C GLN A 94 -13.10 0.63 -11.59
N PHE A 95 -13.19 1.54 -10.65
CA PHE A 95 -13.26 1.22 -9.24
C PHE A 95 -14.69 1.40 -8.75
N LEU A 96 -15.14 0.46 -7.95
CA LEU A 96 -16.36 0.58 -7.18
C LEU A 96 -16.00 0.90 -5.75
N GLY A 97 -16.71 1.85 -5.16
CA GLY A 97 -16.54 2.26 -3.80
C GLY A 97 -17.86 2.22 -3.03
N ALA A 98 -17.79 1.97 -1.74
CA ALA A 98 -18.92 2.03 -0.82
C ALA A 98 -18.47 2.58 0.53
N ILE A 99 -19.33 3.38 1.17
CA ILE A 99 -19.08 3.84 2.55
C ILE A 99 -20.13 3.21 3.45
N PHE A 100 -19.63 2.55 4.49
CA PHE A 100 -20.46 1.86 5.47
C PHE A 100 -20.31 2.49 6.86
N ARG A 101 -21.43 2.52 7.61
CA ARG A 101 -21.47 2.72 9.05
C ARG A 101 -21.96 1.42 9.68
N GLY A 102 -21.03 0.61 10.18
CA GLY A 102 -21.34 -0.79 10.53
C GLY A 102 -21.79 -1.55 9.28
N GLU A 103 -23.01 -2.08 9.30
CA GLU A 103 -23.60 -2.81 8.15
C GLU A 103 -24.42 -1.90 7.21
N GLU A 104 -24.67 -0.67 7.59
CA GLU A 104 -25.48 0.27 6.83
C GLU A 104 -24.66 0.88 5.67
N LEU A 105 -25.14 0.70 4.45
CA LEU A 105 -24.58 1.38 3.26
C LEU A 105 -25.05 2.84 3.23
N LEU A 106 -24.11 3.77 3.34
CA LEU A 106 -24.41 5.21 3.26
C LEU A 106 -24.24 5.75 1.85
N ILE A 107 -23.15 5.41 1.19
CA ILE A 107 -22.74 5.96 -0.11
C ILE A 107 -22.29 4.83 -1.02
N HIS A 108 -22.67 4.92 -2.28
CA HIS A 108 -22.11 4.12 -3.37
C HIS A 108 -21.38 5.02 -4.35
N CYS A 109 -20.23 4.59 -4.85
CA CYS A 109 -19.42 5.36 -5.80
C CYS A 109 -18.89 4.48 -6.92
N GLU A 110 -18.88 5.03 -8.13
CA GLU A 110 -18.13 4.52 -9.27
C GLU A 110 -17.09 5.55 -9.70
N LEU A 111 -15.82 5.14 -9.72
CA LEU A 111 -14.70 5.95 -10.17
C LEU A 111 -14.10 5.31 -11.43
N VAL A 112 -13.92 6.09 -12.46
CA VAL A 112 -13.18 5.67 -13.65
C VAL A 112 -11.87 6.42 -13.70
N TYR A 113 -10.77 5.68 -13.58
CA TYR A 113 -9.42 6.19 -13.76
C TYR A 113 -8.92 5.86 -15.17
N VAL A 114 -8.06 6.72 -15.70
CA VAL A 114 -7.35 6.50 -16.96
C VAL A 114 -5.87 6.54 -16.69
N PHE A 115 -5.16 5.50 -17.14
CA PHE A 115 -3.70 5.48 -17.14
C PHE A 115 -3.21 6.34 -18.31
N ALA A 116 -2.31 7.28 -18.01
CA ALA A 116 -1.85 8.28 -18.97
C ALA A 116 -0.38 8.64 -18.76
N ASP A 117 0.21 9.21 -19.78
CA ASP A 117 1.50 9.86 -19.72
C ASP A 117 1.36 11.21 -19.00
N PRO A 118 2.09 11.44 -17.88
CA PRO A 118 1.94 12.68 -17.10
C PRO A 118 2.43 13.93 -17.84
N ALA A 119 3.38 13.79 -18.77
CA ALA A 119 3.94 14.93 -19.52
C ALA A 119 3.00 15.41 -20.64
N THR A 120 2.37 14.47 -21.34
CA THR A 120 1.52 14.78 -22.51
C THR A 120 0.02 14.73 -22.20
N GLN A 121 -0.37 14.21 -21.04
CA GLN A 121 -1.76 13.97 -20.63
C GLN A 121 -2.52 13.05 -21.60
N THR A 122 -1.80 12.24 -22.39
CA THR A 122 -2.39 11.31 -23.33
C THR A 122 -2.56 9.93 -22.70
N SER A 123 -3.72 9.30 -22.96
CA SER A 123 -4.01 7.98 -22.42
C SER A 123 -3.07 6.91 -22.99
N ARG A 124 -2.61 6.00 -22.13
CA ARG A 124 -1.76 4.85 -22.46
C ARG A 124 -2.45 3.55 -22.03
N PRO A 125 -2.13 2.42 -22.67
CA PRO A 125 -2.61 1.12 -22.18
C PRO A 125 -2.19 0.89 -20.74
N VAL A 126 -3.09 0.35 -19.92
CA VAL A 126 -2.75 -0.10 -18.56
C VAL A 126 -1.65 -1.16 -18.66
N PRO A 127 -0.48 -0.94 -18.03
CA PRO A 127 0.64 -1.88 -18.11
C PRO A 127 0.25 -3.29 -17.62
N PRO A 128 0.78 -4.36 -18.23
CA PRO A 128 0.50 -5.74 -17.80
C PRO A 128 0.74 -5.96 -16.30
N LEU A 129 1.87 -5.52 -15.76
CA LEU A 129 2.19 -5.63 -14.34
C LEU A 129 1.16 -4.95 -13.43
N LEU A 130 0.68 -3.75 -13.81
CA LEU A 130 -0.36 -3.06 -13.05
C LEU A 130 -1.68 -3.84 -13.10
N ARG A 131 -2.03 -4.38 -14.26
CA ARG A 131 -3.22 -5.21 -14.42
C ARG A 131 -3.14 -6.47 -13.57
N GLU A 132 -2.03 -7.20 -13.63
CA GLU A 132 -1.79 -8.41 -12.84
C GLU A 132 -1.84 -8.14 -11.33
N MET A 133 -1.23 -7.05 -10.89
CA MET A 133 -1.25 -6.65 -9.48
C MET A 133 -2.68 -6.35 -8.99
N LEU A 134 -3.46 -5.58 -9.73
CA LEU A 134 -4.84 -5.26 -9.39
C LEU A 134 -5.73 -6.51 -9.40
N THR A 135 -5.67 -7.32 -10.45
CA THR A 135 -6.47 -8.55 -10.54
C THR A 135 -6.06 -9.59 -9.50
N GLY A 136 -4.76 -9.74 -9.24
CA GLY A 136 -4.24 -10.62 -8.21
C GLY A 136 -4.72 -10.23 -6.81
N TYR A 137 -4.68 -8.93 -6.49
CA TYR A 137 -5.20 -8.45 -5.21
C TYR A 137 -6.69 -8.78 -5.04
N GLU A 138 -7.51 -8.47 -6.04
CA GLU A 138 -8.97 -8.72 -5.97
C GLU A 138 -9.29 -10.23 -5.89
N SER A 139 -8.46 -11.09 -6.47
CA SER A 139 -8.60 -12.55 -6.36
C SER A 139 -8.02 -13.17 -5.09
N GLY A 140 -7.41 -12.36 -4.22
CA GLY A 140 -6.90 -12.84 -2.94
C GLY A 140 -5.44 -13.26 -2.94
N GLU A 141 -4.69 -13.00 -4.01
CA GLU A 141 -3.27 -13.31 -4.07
C GLU A 141 -2.44 -12.45 -3.11
N PRO A 142 -1.33 -12.97 -2.57
CA PRO A 142 -0.42 -12.19 -1.75
C PRO A 142 0.26 -11.09 -2.58
N MET A 143 0.38 -9.89 -1.99
CA MET A 143 1.02 -8.74 -2.64
C MET A 143 2.52 -8.66 -2.36
N LEU A 144 3.02 -9.47 -1.43
CA LEU A 144 4.44 -9.56 -1.10
C LEU A 144 4.97 -10.98 -1.31
N GLN A 145 6.23 -11.06 -1.72
CA GLN A 145 7.07 -12.25 -1.66
C GLN A 145 8.26 -11.92 -0.77
N VAL A 146 8.43 -12.66 0.32
CA VAL A 146 9.63 -12.57 1.16
C VAL A 146 10.64 -13.60 0.67
N LYS A 147 11.87 -13.14 0.42
CA LYS A 147 13.02 -14.00 0.11
C LYS A 147 14.00 -13.94 1.26
N THR A 148 14.52 -15.09 1.67
CA THR A 148 15.65 -15.21 2.58
C THR A 148 16.89 -15.63 1.79
N GLY A 149 18.06 -15.15 2.18
CA GLY A 149 19.32 -15.43 1.48
C GLY A 149 20.51 -14.73 2.08
N SER A 150 21.67 -14.95 1.48
CA SER A 150 22.94 -14.35 1.86
C SER A 150 23.01 -12.86 1.49
N TRP A 151 24.01 -12.18 2.07
CA TRP A 151 24.33 -10.80 1.68
C TRP A 151 24.66 -10.66 0.19
N THR A 152 25.35 -11.66 -0.37
CA THR A 152 25.68 -11.67 -1.82
C THR A 152 24.44 -11.68 -2.71
N GLU A 153 23.35 -12.30 -2.25
CA GLU A 153 22.11 -12.41 -3.02
C GLU A 153 21.16 -11.24 -2.81
N LEU A 154 21.07 -10.73 -1.59
CA LEU A 154 20.03 -9.76 -1.21
C LEU A 154 20.59 -8.40 -0.73
N GLY A 155 21.91 -8.29 -0.57
CA GLY A 155 22.56 -7.15 0.04
C GLY A 155 22.33 -5.82 -0.69
N GLU A 156 22.26 -5.83 -2.01
CA GLU A 156 21.99 -4.62 -2.79
C GLU A 156 20.62 -4.02 -2.46
N ASP A 157 19.58 -4.86 -2.48
CA ASP A 157 18.21 -4.43 -2.19
C ASP A 157 18.03 -4.08 -0.70
N ALA A 158 18.61 -4.87 0.20
CA ALA A 158 18.62 -4.58 1.63
C ALA A 158 19.32 -3.25 1.94
N SER A 159 20.50 -3.01 1.33
CA SER A 159 21.28 -1.78 1.51
C SER A 159 20.53 -0.55 1.06
N ARG A 160 19.91 -0.63 -0.12
CA ARG A 160 19.13 0.50 -0.65
C ARG A 160 18.01 0.91 0.30
N LEU A 161 17.22 -0.05 0.79
CA LEU A 161 16.13 0.22 1.71
C LEU A 161 16.61 0.67 3.10
N ARG A 162 17.68 0.08 3.61
CA ARG A 162 18.30 0.47 4.88
C ARG A 162 18.87 1.89 4.81
N THR A 163 19.52 2.25 3.70
CA THR A 163 19.98 3.62 3.46
C THR A 163 18.83 4.61 3.49
N GLU A 164 17.73 4.29 2.79
CA GLU A 164 16.55 5.15 2.77
C GLU A 164 15.98 5.36 4.18
N VAL A 165 15.78 4.28 4.93
CA VAL A 165 15.13 4.33 6.24
C VAL A 165 16.09 4.81 7.33
N PHE A 166 17.28 4.24 7.45
CA PHE A 166 18.14 4.53 8.59
C PHE A 166 18.99 5.78 8.37
N VAL A 167 19.59 5.95 7.17
CA VAL A 167 20.46 7.06 6.88
C VAL A 167 19.67 8.31 6.49
N ASN A 168 18.80 8.20 5.49
CA ASN A 168 18.10 9.36 4.93
C ASN A 168 16.94 9.85 5.83
N GLU A 169 16.12 8.96 6.35
CA GLU A 169 14.98 9.33 7.18
C GLU A 169 15.37 9.52 8.65
N GLN A 170 15.99 8.49 9.29
CA GLN A 170 16.32 8.51 10.72
C GLN A 170 17.62 9.27 11.03
N ARG A 171 18.39 9.66 10.01
CA ARG A 171 19.63 10.43 10.16
C ARG A 171 20.73 9.70 10.94
N ILE A 172 20.72 8.36 10.91
CA ILE A 172 21.81 7.56 11.44
C ILE A 172 23.04 7.75 10.54
N PRO A 173 24.23 8.07 11.10
CA PRO A 173 25.45 8.16 10.30
C PRO A 173 25.70 6.87 9.51
N ALA A 174 26.06 7.00 8.24
CA ALA A 174 26.21 5.86 7.34
C ALA A 174 27.28 4.85 7.82
N ASP A 175 28.35 5.33 8.46
CA ASP A 175 29.39 4.52 9.04
C ASP A 175 28.94 3.66 10.23
N LEU A 176 27.83 4.01 10.89
CA LEU A 176 27.21 3.22 11.96
C LEU A 176 26.17 2.23 11.44
N GLU A 177 25.68 2.41 10.22
CA GLU A 177 24.68 1.50 9.64
C GLU A 177 25.33 0.22 9.09
N TRP A 178 26.52 0.31 8.51
CA TRP A 178 27.22 -0.81 7.90
C TRP A 178 28.18 -1.45 8.89
N ASP A 179 28.12 -2.79 8.99
CA ASP A 179 29.03 -3.59 9.82
C ASP A 179 29.43 -4.89 9.11
N GLU A 180 30.54 -5.51 9.54
CA GLU A 180 31.05 -6.74 8.95
C GLU A 180 30.11 -7.95 9.17
N ALA A 181 29.18 -7.85 10.10
CA ALA A 181 28.23 -8.92 10.40
C ALA A 181 27.22 -9.17 9.25
N ASP A 182 27.04 -8.22 8.35
CA ASP A 182 26.17 -8.42 7.17
C ASP A 182 26.63 -9.59 6.29
N ALA A 183 27.95 -9.79 6.16
CA ALA A 183 28.49 -10.87 5.31
C ALA A 183 28.18 -12.29 5.84
N GLY A 184 28.06 -12.43 7.17
CA GLY A 184 27.77 -13.72 7.83
C GLY A 184 26.31 -13.89 8.25
N ALA A 185 25.48 -12.90 8.05
CA ALA A 185 24.07 -12.91 8.44
C ALA A 185 23.17 -13.53 7.39
N LEU A 186 22.01 -14.02 7.82
CA LEU A 186 20.88 -14.30 6.93
C LEU A 186 20.04 -13.04 6.76
N HIS A 187 19.75 -12.69 5.52
CA HIS A 187 18.92 -11.53 5.19
C HIS A 187 17.55 -11.96 4.73
N ALA A 188 16.54 -11.15 5.01
CA ALA A 188 15.22 -11.28 4.40
C ALA A 188 14.83 -9.97 3.74
N VAL A 189 14.33 -10.05 2.51
CA VAL A 189 13.81 -8.92 1.74
C VAL A 189 12.42 -9.25 1.22
N ALA A 190 11.46 -8.37 1.48
CA ALA A 190 10.11 -8.47 0.96
C ALA A 190 9.99 -7.62 -0.33
N TYR A 191 9.56 -8.28 -1.38
CA TYR A 191 9.34 -7.67 -2.70
C TYR A 191 7.85 -7.55 -2.98
N ASN A 192 7.43 -6.42 -3.52
CA ASN A 192 6.09 -6.26 -4.05
C ASN A 192 5.96 -6.88 -5.46
N ARG A 193 4.77 -6.83 -6.05
CA ARG A 193 4.48 -7.37 -7.38
C ARG A 193 5.21 -6.65 -8.54
N LEU A 194 5.78 -5.46 -8.28
CA LEU A 194 6.62 -4.74 -9.23
C LEU A 194 8.11 -5.10 -9.09
N GLY A 195 8.46 -6.02 -8.19
CA GLY A 195 9.85 -6.39 -7.88
C GLY A 195 10.59 -5.37 -7.03
N GLN A 196 9.91 -4.40 -6.42
CA GLN A 196 10.52 -3.41 -5.53
C GLN A 196 10.70 -4.00 -4.13
N ALA A 197 11.89 -3.84 -3.54
CA ALA A 197 12.13 -4.15 -2.14
C ALA A 197 11.41 -3.12 -1.25
N VAL A 198 10.53 -3.59 -0.37
CA VAL A 198 9.68 -2.73 0.46
C VAL A 198 9.83 -2.96 1.96
N ALA A 199 10.41 -4.08 2.35
CA ALA A 199 10.81 -4.33 3.74
C ALA A 199 12.02 -5.26 3.77
N THR A 200 12.86 -5.14 4.80
CA THR A 200 14.04 -5.98 5.00
C THR A 200 14.32 -6.21 6.48
N GLY A 201 15.14 -7.20 6.77
CA GLY A 201 15.67 -7.51 8.09
C GLY A 201 16.87 -8.44 8.01
N ARG A 202 17.57 -8.59 9.12
CA ARG A 202 18.79 -9.40 9.25
C ARG A 202 18.69 -10.30 10.47
N LEU A 203 19.07 -11.56 10.32
CA LEU A 203 19.28 -12.53 11.41
C LEU A 203 20.77 -12.79 11.56
N LEU A 204 21.33 -12.48 12.72
CA LEU A 204 22.71 -12.79 13.05
C LEU A 204 22.84 -14.27 13.47
N PRO A 205 24.02 -14.91 13.22
CA PRO A 205 24.29 -16.25 13.71
C PRO A 205 24.08 -16.38 15.20
N ALA A 206 23.69 -17.57 15.63
CA ALA A 206 23.47 -17.83 17.04
C ALA A 206 24.78 -17.73 17.85
N GLU A 207 24.75 -16.98 18.96
CA GLU A 207 25.75 -16.95 19.98
C GLU A 207 25.10 -17.42 21.29
N ASP A 208 25.73 -18.39 21.95
CA ASP A 208 25.22 -18.98 23.23
C ASP A 208 23.74 -19.45 23.14
N GLY A 209 23.33 -19.96 21.97
CA GLY A 209 21.96 -20.42 21.74
C GLY A 209 20.92 -19.29 21.55
N THR A 210 21.38 -18.07 21.35
CA THR A 210 20.52 -16.91 21.13
C THR A 210 20.78 -16.33 19.75
N CYS A 211 19.72 -16.18 18.91
CA CYS A 211 19.76 -15.49 17.65
C CYS A 211 19.28 -14.04 17.83
N GLN A 212 19.87 -13.13 17.07
CA GLN A 212 19.44 -11.72 17.09
C GLN A 212 18.89 -11.31 15.72
N ILE A 213 17.62 -10.87 15.70
CA ILE A 213 17.01 -10.22 14.52
C ILE A 213 17.18 -8.71 14.66
N GLY A 214 17.72 -8.07 13.62
CA GLY A 214 17.95 -6.63 13.58
C GLY A 214 17.87 -6.05 12.18
N ARG A 215 18.25 -4.79 12.04
CA ARG A 215 18.21 -4.04 10.76
C ARG A 215 16.84 -4.14 10.08
N MET A 216 15.77 -4.17 10.88
CA MET A 216 14.39 -4.21 10.38
C MET A 216 14.00 -2.85 9.81
N ALA A 217 13.77 -2.79 8.51
CA ALA A 217 13.34 -1.58 7.82
C ALA A 217 12.11 -1.86 6.96
N VAL A 218 11.19 -0.91 6.94
CA VAL A 218 10.00 -0.91 6.06
C VAL A 218 9.91 0.45 5.40
N HIS A 219 9.69 0.46 4.10
CA HIS A 219 9.46 1.67 3.31
C HIS A 219 8.41 2.56 3.99
N GLN A 220 8.71 3.85 4.16
CA GLN A 220 7.96 4.77 5.02
C GLN A 220 6.45 4.75 4.77
N VAL A 221 6.04 4.88 3.50
CA VAL A 221 4.62 4.97 3.14
C VAL A 221 3.84 3.66 3.29
N LEU A 222 4.54 2.53 3.50
CA LEU A 222 3.94 1.20 3.62
C LEU A 222 3.86 0.69 5.07
N ARG A 223 4.31 1.46 6.04
CA ARG A 223 4.27 1.09 7.47
C ARG A 223 2.83 0.93 7.97
N GLY A 224 2.67 0.12 9.03
CA GLY A 224 1.36 -0.16 9.62
C GLY A 224 0.51 -1.17 8.84
N ARG A 225 1.08 -1.83 7.81
CA ARG A 225 0.41 -2.85 6.97
C ARG A 225 0.84 -4.29 7.25
N GLY A 226 1.65 -4.51 8.30
CA GLY A 226 2.14 -5.85 8.64
C GLY A 226 3.29 -6.37 7.76
N PHE A 227 3.88 -5.54 6.90
CA PHE A 227 4.94 -6.00 5.99
C PHE A 227 6.24 -6.31 6.74
N GLY A 228 6.61 -5.51 7.74
CA GLY A 228 7.74 -5.82 8.62
C GLY A 228 7.52 -7.10 9.42
N GLU A 229 6.28 -7.40 9.82
CA GLU A 229 5.95 -8.65 10.51
C GLU A 229 6.18 -9.88 9.60
N GLN A 230 5.90 -9.79 8.32
CA GLN A 230 6.16 -10.89 7.38
C GLN A 230 7.67 -11.17 7.27
N VAL A 231 8.51 -10.12 7.20
CA VAL A 231 9.98 -10.25 7.23
C VAL A 231 10.43 -10.86 8.55
N LEU A 232 9.92 -10.37 9.68
CA LEU A 232 10.25 -10.90 11.02
C LEU A 232 9.91 -12.38 11.13
N ARG A 233 8.73 -12.80 10.67
CA ARG A 233 8.30 -14.21 10.69
C ARG A 233 9.17 -15.08 9.80
N ALA A 234 9.60 -14.59 8.63
CA ALA A 234 10.50 -15.32 7.74
C ALA A 234 11.86 -15.56 8.41
N LEU A 235 12.44 -14.53 9.05
CA LEU A 235 13.73 -14.68 9.78
C LEU A 235 13.58 -15.56 11.02
N ALA A 236 12.47 -15.45 11.76
CA ALA A 236 12.23 -16.26 12.94
C ALA A 236 11.99 -17.76 12.62
N ALA A 237 11.61 -18.09 11.40
CA ALA A 237 11.49 -19.48 10.96
C ALA A 237 12.84 -20.14 10.63
N GLU A 238 13.90 -19.32 10.47
CA GLU A 238 15.27 -19.76 10.15
C GLU A 238 16.18 -19.71 11.40
N ALA A 239 15.68 -19.19 12.54
CA ALA A 239 16.40 -19.08 13.80
C ALA A 239 16.28 -20.35 14.64
#